data_f1fd8245e3b6719876687d8f5cbbb921
#
_entry.id   f1fd8245e3b6719876687d8f5cbbb921
#
_cell.length_a   1.000
_cell.length_b   1.000
_cell.length_c   1.000
_cell.angle_alpha   90.00
_cell.angle_beta   90.00
_cell.angle_gamma   90.00
#
_symmetry.space_group_name_H-M   'P 1'
#
loop_
_entity.id
_entity.type
_entity.pdbx_description
1 polymer ?
#
loop_
_entity_poly.entity_id
_entity_poly.type
_entity_poly.pdbx_seq_one_letter_code
_entity_poly.pdbx_strand_id
1 'polypeptide(L)'
;MNPTLLLVALLSLATTLPAHAHGEKKHAPAEEALAEQTAWGIAGKPAQVTRTITMAMTDAMRFSPDSLTVQEGDTVRFIVKNQGRMLHEMVIGTPDELAKHAAMMARFPNMEHDEPYMVHVDPGKTGEIVWTFNRAGRFEFACLIAGHYEAGMRGTITATPKQGDAQ
;
A
#
# COMPACT_ATOMS: atom_id res chain seq x y z
N MET A 1 -57.19 -62.73 -27.64
CA MET A 1 -56.11 -62.04 -28.38
C MET A 1 -55.61 -60.95 -27.49
N ASN A 2 -54.52 -61.18 -26.75
CA ASN A 2 -53.89 -60.16 -25.86
C ASN A 2 -52.65 -59.58 -26.56
N PRO A 3 -52.50 -58.30 -26.66
CA PRO A 3 -51.19 -57.73 -27.02
C PRO A 3 -50.40 -57.40 -25.74
N THR A 4 -49.26 -58.03 -25.65
CA THR A 4 -48.24 -57.82 -24.61
C THR A 4 -47.59 -56.47 -24.77
N LEU A 5 -47.73 -55.57 -23.77
CA LEU A 5 -46.96 -54.32 -23.72
C LEU A 5 -45.52 -54.65 -23.25
N LEU A 6 -44.57 -54.38 -24.11
CA LEU A 6 -43.15 -54.36 -23.76
C LEU A 6 -42.82 -53.00 -23.10
N LEU A 7 -42.46 -53.03 -21.81
CA LEU A 7 -41.96 -51.87 -21.08
C LEU A 7 -40.44 -51.77 -21.27
N VAL A 8 -39.98 -50.81 -22.05
CA VAL A 8 -38.53 -50.52 -22.20
C VAL A 8 -38.13 -49.56 -21.10
N ALA A 9 -37.37 -50.07 -20.12
CA ALA A 9 -36.76 -49.21 -19.09
C ALA A 9 -35.50 -48.56 -19.65
N LEU A 10 -35.55 -47.23 -19.87
CA LEU A 10 -34.36 -46.42 -20.14
C LEU A 10 -33.62 -46.19 -18.83
N LEU A 11 -32.44 -46.81 -18.69
CA LEU A 11 -31.52 -46.59 -17.59
C LEU A 11 -30.69 -45.32 -17.89
N SER A 12 -31.04 -44.19 -17.28
CA SER A 12 -30.26 -42.96 -17.37
C SER A 12 -29.03 -43.05 -16.52
N LEU A 13 -27.87 -43.21 -17.13
CA LEU A 13 -26.57 -43.16 -16.48
C LEU A 13 -26.20 -41.70 -16.19
N ALA A 14 -26.45 -41.25 -14.96
CA ALA A 14 -26.02 -39.93 -14.50
C ALA A 14 -24.50 -39.93 -14.23
N THR A 15 -23.73 -39.37 -15.15
CA THR A 15 -22.30 -39.12 -14.93
C THR A 15 -22.12 -37.88 -14.06
N THR A 16 -21.81 -38.07 -12.79
CA THR A 16 -21.38 -36.98 -11.89
C THR A 16 -19.97 -36.58 -12.25
N LEU A 17 -19.81 -35.43 -12.91
CA LEU A 17 -18.52 -34.77 -13.07
C LEU A 17 -18.13 -34.14 -11.72
N PRO A 18 -16.93 -34.38 -11.19
CA PRO A 18 -16.46 -33.68 -10.01
C PRO A 18 -16.25 -32.21 -10.38
N ALA A 19 -17.01 -31.33 -9.77
CA ALA A 19 -16.74 -29.88 -9.81
C ALA A 19 -15.46 -29.64 -9.01
N HIS A 20 -14.35 -29.43 -9.70
CA HIS A 20 -13.13 -28.88 -9.09
C HIS A 20 -13.36 -27.38 -8.93
N ALA A 21 -14.01 -26.99 -7.84
CA ALA A 21 -14.02 -25.61 -7.38
C ALA A 21 -12.73 -25.31 -6.64
N HIS A 22 -12.15 -24.17 -6.98
CA HIS A 22 -11.01 -23.53 -6.34
C HIS A 22 -9.63 -24.20 -6.54
N GLY A 23 -9.06 -23.91 -7.71
CA GLY A 23 -7.61 -23.82 -7.78
C GLY A 23 -7.14 -22.73 -6.83
N GLU A 24 -6.51 -23.09 -5.71
CA GLU A 24 -5.61 -22.20 -5.01
C GLU A 24 -4.64 -21.65 -6.05
N LYS A 25 -4.78 -20.37 -6.41
CA LYS A 25 -3.71 -19.68 -7.09
C LYS A 25 -2.53 -19.69 -6.11
N LYS A 26 -1.64 -20.68 -6.23
CA LYS A 26 -0.28 -20.55 -5.74
C LYS A 26 0.21 -19.28 -6.40
N HIS A 27 0.32 -18.20 -5.62
CA HIS A 27 1.09 -17.04 -6.03
C HIS A 27 2.47 -17.58 -6.37
N ALA A 28 2.82 -17.61 -7.66
CA ALA A 28 4.20 -17.77 -8.06
C ALA A 28 5.01 -16.77 -7.22
N PRO A 29 6.24 -17.12 -6.74
CA PRO A 29 7.08 -16.15 -6.08
C PRO A 29 7.11 -14.94 -7.01
N ALA A 30 6.70 -13.77 -6.50
CA ALA A 30 6.64 -12.55 -7.26
C ALA A 30 8.03 -12.41 -7.89
N GLU A 31 8.09 -12.62 -9.21
CA GLU A 31 9.26 -12.28 -10.01
C GLU A 31 9.59 -10.87 -9.56
N GLU A 32 10.81 -10.65 -9.10
CA GLU A 32 11.25 -9.42 -8.43
C GLU A 32 11.03 -8.28 -9.43
N ALA A 33 9.80 -7.75 -9.46
CA ALA A 33 9.46 -6.62 -10.30
C ALA A 33 10.46 -5.55 -9.92
N LEU A 34 11.23 -5.09 -10.91
CA LEU A 34 12.23 -4.04 -10.71
C LEU A 34 11.48 -2.89 -10.03
N ALA A 35 11.84 -2.63 -8.77
CA ALA A 35 11.15 -1.63 -7.99
C ALA A 35 11.21 -0.30 -8.75
N GLU A 36 10.05 0.30 -9.01
CA GLU A 36 9.96 1.53 -9.79
C GLU A 36 10.70 2.66 -9.09
N GLN A 37 11.60 3.33 -9.82
CA GLN A 37 12.33 4.48 -9.31
C GLN A 37 11.45 5.72 -9.40
N THR A 38 11.11 6.28 -8.24
CA THR A 38 10.41 7.57 -8.14
C THR A 38 11.39 8.73 -7.94
N ALA A 39 10.89 9.96 -7.96
CA ALA A 39 11.68 11.14 -7.63
C ALA A 39 12.11 11.16 -6.14
N TRP A 40 11.39 10.47 -5.26
CA TRP A 40 11.61 10.45 -3.80
C TRP A 40 12.19 9.13 -3.27
N GLY A 41 12.57 8.20 -4.14
CA GLY A 41 13.21 6.96 -3.73
C GLY A 41 12.70 5.74 -4.47
N ILE A 42 12.81 4.58 -3.84
CA ILE A 42 12.46 3.28 -4.39
C ILE A 42 11.92 2.38 -3.27
N ALA A 43 11.07 1.40 -3.63
CA ALA A 43 10.61 0.39 -2.68
C ALA A 43 11.78 -0.30 -2.00
N GLY A 44 11.78 -0.31 -0.66
CA GLY A 44 12.84 -0.90 0.14
C GLY A 44 12.65 -2.40 0.35
N LYS A 45 13.75 -3.12 0.52
CA LYS A 45 13.71 -4.53 0.91
C LYS A 45 13.77 -4.64 2.44
N PRO A 46 12.89 -5.45 3.10
CA PRO A 46 12.90 -5.60 4.56
C PRO A 46 14.25 -6.01 5.15
N ALA A 47 15.04 -6.80 4.40
CA ALA A 47 16.38 -7.23 4.80
C ALA A 47 17.43 -6.10 4.76
N GLN A 48 17.14 -4.96 4.13
CA GLN A 48 18.03 -3.81 3.98
C GLN A 48 17.68 -2.65 4.91
N VAL A 49 16.71 -2.84 5.80
CA VAL A 49 16.27 -1.79 6.73
C VAL A 49 17.44 -1.36 7.65
N THR A 50 17.81 -0.09 7.53
CA THR A 50 18.85 0.54 8.37
C THR A 50 18.25 1.27 9.56
N ARG A 51 16.95 1.66 9.47
CA ARG A 51 16.27 2.45 10.49
C ARG A 51 14.78 2.13 10.54
N THR A 52 14.23 2.12 11.76
CA THR A 52 12.77 2.02 11.97
C THR A 52 12.25 3.31 12.62
N ILE A 53 11.18 3.88 12.06
CA ILE A 53 10.52 5.07 12.57
C ILE A 53 9.05 4.73 12.86
N THR A 54 8.60 5.02 14.07
CA THR A 54 7.17 4.88 14.39
C THR A 54 6.47 6.21 14.16
N MET A 55 5.39 6.16 13.39
CA MET A 55 4.51 7.28 13.08
C MET A 55 3.15 7.06 13.75
N ALA A 56 2.59 8.11 14.32
CA ALA A 56 1.21 8.10 14.80
C ALA A 56 0.35 9.02 13.93
N MET A 57 -0.88 8.60 13.66
CA MET A 57 -1.93 9.36 12.97
C MET A 57 -3.11 9.55 13.91
N THR A 58 -3.75 10.73 13.87
CA THR A 58 -4.87 11.07 14.74
C THR A 58 -5.96 11.81 14.00
N ASP A 59 -7.20 11.77 14.53
CA ASP A 59 -8.36 12.50 13.99
C ASP A 59 -8.24 14.03 14.14
N ALA A 60 -7.17 14.53 14.79
CA ALA A 60 -6.80 15.94 14.73
C ALA A 60 -6.13 16.33 13.40
N MET A 61 -6.10 15.41 12.42
CA MET A 61 -5.46 15.57 11.11
C MET A 61 -3.97 15.87 11.24
N ARG A 62 -3.28 15.06 12.06
CA ARG A 62 -1.84 15.23 12.32
C ARG A 62 -1.10 13.89 12.33
N PHE A 63 0.14 13.96 11.85
CA PHE A 63 1.16 12.94 12.09
C PHE A 63 2.03 13.32 13.28
N SER A 64 2.57 12.33 13.95
CA SER A 64 3.60 12.52 14.99
C SER A 64 4.67 11.41 14.87
N PRO A 65 5.92 11.77 14.60
CA PRO A 65 6.42 13.12 14.32
C PRO A 65 5.91 13.69 12.99
N ASP A 66 5.93 15.01 12.83
CA ASP A 66 5.55 15.72 11.60
C ASP A 66 6.75 16.17 10.75
N SER A 67 7.96 15.94 11.24
CA SER A 67 9.20 16.24 10.54
C SER A 67 10.23 15.17 10.78
N LEU A 68 10.89 14.71 9.72
CA LEU A 68 11.88 13.63 9.74
C LEU A 68 13.14 14.04 9.01
N THR A 69 14.28 13.55 9.51
CA THR A 69 15.56 13.62 8.79
C THR A 69 16.09 12.21 8.61
N VAL A 70 16.43 11.86 7.38
CA VAL A 70 17.07 10.61 6.96
C VAL A 70 18.34 10.92 6.16
N GLN A 71 19.16 9.91 5.89
CA GLN A 71 20.31 10.06 5.00
C GLN A 71 20.00 9.43 3.63
N GLU A 72 20.59 9.96 2.60
CA GLU A 72 20.61 9.29 1.28
C GLU A 72 21.25 7.91 1.43
N GLY A 73 20.56 6.88 0.92
CA GLY A 73 20.91 5.47 1.07
C GLY A 73 20.21 4.77 2.24
N ASP A 74 19.53 5.51 3.14
CA ASP A 74 18.75 4.87 4.20
C ASP A 74 17.57 4.08 3.63
N THR A 75 17.42 2.85 4.10
CA THR A 75 16.19 2.07 3.95
C THR A 75 15.43 2.13 5.26
N VAL A 76 14.31 2.86 5.26
CA VAL A 76 13.51 3.15 6.45
C VAL A 76 12.28 2.25 6.48
N ARG A 77 12.06 1.61 7.62
CA ARG A 77 10.80 0.97 7.96
C ARG A 77 9.94 1.95 8.74
N PHE A 78 8.84 2.38 8.18
CA PHE A 78 7.82 3.16 8.88
C PHE A 78 6.80 2.22 9.51
N ILE A 79 6.62 2.30 10.82
CA ILE A 79 5.52 1.63 11.54
C ILE A 79 4.44 2.69 11.77
N VAL A 80 3.37 2.64 11.01
CA VAL A 80 2.34 3.67 10.97
C VAL A 80 1.14 3.24 11.81
N LYS A 81 0.88 3.92 12.92
CA LYS A 81 -0.18 3.60 13.88
C LYS A 81 -1.33 4.59 13.76
N ASN A 82 -2.51 4.11 13.44
CA ASN A 82 -3.71 4.92 13.51
C ASN A 82 -4.27 4.92 14.94
N GLN A 83 -4.13 6.04 15.64
CA GLN A 83 -4.65 6.26 17.00
C GLN A 83 -6.02 6.95 16.98
N GLY A 84 -6.56 7.23 15.81
CA GLY A 84 -7.88 7.81 15.60
C GLY A 84 -8.99 6.77 15.47
N ARG A 85 -10.16 7.25 15.11
CA ARG A 85 -11.39 6.48 14.85
C ARG A 85 -11.82 6.52 13.39
N MET A 86 -11.15 7.32 12.56
CA MET A 86 -11.32 7.38 11.12
C MET A 86 -10.24 6.59 10.41
N LEU A 87 -10.50 6.18 9.16
CA LEU A 87 -9.46 5.66 8.28
C LEU A 87 -8.45 6.77 8.00
N HIS A 88 -7.19 6.44 8.10
CA HIS A 88 -6.08 7.30 7.68
C HIS A 88 -5.13 6.55 6.78
N GLU A 89 -4.32 7.28 6.04
CA GLU A 89 -3.24 6.71 5.25
C GLU A 89 -1.96 7.53 5.42
N MET A 90 -0.84 6.93 5.07
CA MET A 90 0.43 7.64 4.89
C MET A 90 0.92 7.37 3.48
N VAL A 91 1.11 8.44 2.71
CA VAL A 91 1.67 8.41 1.35
C VAL A 91 2.93 9.27 1.35
N ILE A 92 4.05 8.74 0.84
CA ILE A 92 5.32 9.47 0.70
C ILE A 92 5.44 9.96 -0.74
N GLY A 93 5.86 11.21 -0.93
CA GLY A 93 6.01 11.77 -2.27
C GLY A 93 6.72 13.12 -2.29
N THR A 94 6.80 13.73 -3.48
CA THR A 94 7.12 15.14 -3.58
C THR A 94 5.89 15.98 -3.26
N PRO A 95 6.05 17.25 -2.82
CA PRO A 95 4.90 18.14 -2.58
C PRO A 95 3.93 18.23 -3.77
N ASP A 96 4.48 18.32 -4.99
CA ASP A 96 3.69 18.44 -6.22
C ASP A 96 2.89 17.16 -6.52
N GLU A 97 3.49 15.98 -6.35
CA GLU A 97 2.80 14.70 -6.58
C GLU A 97 1.71 14.47 -5.53
N LEU A 98 1.98 14.76 -4.26
CA LEU A 98 0.97 14.64 -3.20
C LEU A 98 -0.19 15.62 -3.41
N ALA A 99 0.07 16.87 -3.82
CA ALA A 99 -0.98 17.82 -4.10
C ALA A 99 -1.86 17.41 -5.30
N LYS A 100 -1.26 16.88 -6.38
CA LYS A 100 -2.01 16.33 -7.54
C LYS A 100 -2.85 15.14 -7.13
N HIS A 101 -2.28 14.23 -6.33
CA HIS A 101 -2.96 13.04 -5.85
C HIS A 101 -4.12 13.41 -4.91
N ALA A 102 -3.93 14.34 -3.96
CA ALA A 102 -5.01 14.84 -3.11
C ALA A 102 -6.17 15.43 -3.93
N ALA A 103 -5.87 16.23 -4.96
CA ALA A 103 -6.89 16.76 -5.85
C ALA A 103 -7.64 15.66 -6.63
N MET A 104 -6.97 14.57 -7.00
CA MET A 104 -7.59 13.42 -7.64
C MET A 104 -8.50 12.66 -6.65
N MET A 105 -8.04 12.42 -5.42
CA MET A 105 -8.83 11.76 -4.37
C MET A 105 -10.07 12.58 -3.97
N ALA A 106 -9.98 13.91 -3.97
CA ALA A 106 -11.14 14.77 -3.75
C ALA A 106 -12.21 14.61 -4.85
N ARG A 107 -11.82 14.27 -6.09
CA ARG A 107 -12.74 14.03 -7.21
C ARG A 107 -13.26 12.58 -7.23
N PHE A 108 -12.46 11.63 -6.75
CA PHE A 108 -12.73 10.19 -6.80
C PHE A 108 -12.47 9.54 -5.43
N PRO A 109 -13.26 9.88 -4.38
CA PRO A 109 -12.94 9.52 -2.99
C PRO A 109 -12.98 8.02 -2.68
N ASN A 110 -13.54 7.21 -3.59
CA ASN A 110 -13.63 5.75 -3.44
C ASN A 110 -12.65 5.00 -4.35
N MET A 111 -11.65 5.69 -4.91
CA MET A 111 -10.62 5.04 -5.71
C MET A 111 -9.69 4.27 -4.77
N GLU A 112 -9.65 2.95 -4.95
CA GLU A 112 -8.70 2.09 -4.25
C GLU A 112 -7.45 1.94 -5.10
N HIS A 113 -6.29 2.07 -4.48
CA HIS A 113 -4.98 1.84 -5.09
C HIS A 113 -3.97 1.52 -3.99
N ASP A 114 -2.99 0.72 -4.33
CA ASP A 114 -1.90 0.32 -3.45
C ASP A 114 -0.57 0.59 -4.16
N GLU A 115 0.30 1.33 -3.49
CA GLU A 115 1.63 1.64 -3.97
C GLU A 115 2.67 1.32 -2.89
N PRO A 116 3.91 0.96 -3.24
CA PRO A 116 4.92 0.62 -2.24
C PRO A 116 5.28 1.74 -1.26
N TYR A 117 4.97 2.98 -1.60
CA TYR A 117 5.21 4.19 -0.81
C TYR A 117 4.00 4.67 -0.02
N MET A 118 2.95 3.83 0.08
CA MET A 118 1.75 4.18 0.82
C MET A 118 1.21 3.02 1.66
N VAL A 119 0.39 3.35 2.65
CA VAL A 119 -0.35 2.39 3.46
C VAL A 119 -1.64 2.99 4.00
N HIS A 120 -2.75 2.31 3.81
CA HIS A 120 -4.01 2.58 4.47
C HIS A 120 -4.03 1.90 5.84
N VAL A 121 -4.50 2.60 6.86
CA VAL A 121 -4.52 2.08 8.23
C VAL A 121 -5.87 2.32 8.87
N ASP A 122 -6.61 1.26 9.10
CA ASP A 122 -7.90 1.29 9.81
C ASP A 122 -7.76 1.82 11.24
N PRO A 123 -8.86 2.32 11.84
CA PRO A 123 -8.88 2.76 13.23
C PRO A 123 -8.27 1.76 14.19
N GLY A 124 -7.31 2.19 15.02
CA GLY A 124 -6.63 1.37 16.00
C GLY A 124 -5.69 0.31 15.45
N LYS A 125 -5.45 0.30 14.12
CA LYS A 125 -4.53 -0.65 13.46
C LYS A 125 -3.16 -0.04 13.25
N THR A 126 -2.26 -0.88 12.75
CA THR A 126 -0.89 -0.52 12.40
C THR A 126 -0.61 -1.03 11.01
N GLY A 127 0.00 -0.18 10.18
CA GLY A 127 0.50 -0.51 8.85
C GLY A 127 2.02 -0.34 8.77
N GLU A 128 2.60 -0.72 7.64
CA GLU A 128 4.05 -0.64 7.41
C GLU A 128 4.35 -0.14 6.00
N ILE A 129 5.37 0.72 5.89
CA ILE A 129 6.01 1.07 4.61
C ILE A 129 7.51 0.79 4.78
N VAL A 130 8.13 0.12 3.80
CA VAL A 130 9.59 0.00 3.72
C VAL A 130 10.07 0.75 2.49
N TRP A 131 10.79 1.85 2.71
CA TRP A 131 11.18 2.78 1.65
C TRP A 131 12.67 3.12 1.71
N THR A 132 13.33 3.12 0.56
CA THR A 132 14.75 3.51 0.43
C THR A 132 14.85 4.90 -0.16
N PHE A 133 15.46 5.81 0.58
CA PHE A 133 15.76 7.18 0.14
C PHE A 133 17.10 7.19 -0.62
N ASN A 134 17.12 6.77 -1.87
CA ASN A 134 18.33 6.69 -2.69
C ASN A 134 18.68 8.02 -3.39
N ARG A 135 18.07 9.12 -2.95
CA ARG A 135 18.33 10.48 -3.43
C ARG A 135 18.19 11.47 -2.27
N ALA A 136 19.12 12.41 -2.17
CA ALA A 136 18.98 13.54 -1.29
C ALA A 136 17.86 14.49 -1.78
N GLY A 137 17.17 15.14 -0.87
CA GLY A 137 16.10 16.09 -1.23
C GLY A 137 15.13 16.35 -0.09
N ARG A 138 14.12 17.16 -0.39
CA ARG A 138 12.99 17.41 0.50
C ARG A 138 11.76 16.73 -0.07
N PHE A 139 11.16 15.89 0.73
CA PHE A 139 9.97 15.13 0.42
C PHE A 139 8.92 15.40 1.50
N GLU A 140 7.72 14.93 1.27
CA GLU A 140 6.62 15.00 2.23
C GLU A 140 6.00 13.62 2.44
N PHE A 141 5.24 13.50 3.49
CA PHE A 141 4.26 12.45 3.68
C PHE A 141 2.91 13.09 4.02
N ALA A 142 1.83 12.48 3.57
CA ALA A 142 0.50 13.04 3.74
C ALA A 142 -0.57 11.94 3.86
N CYS A 143 -1.73 12.32 4.40
CA CYS A 143 -2.97 11.57 4.25
C CYS A 143 -3.77 12.23 3.12
N LEU A 144 -4.07 11.46 2.07
CA LEU A 144 -4.75 11.98 0.86
C LEU A 144 -6.24 11.58 0.82
N ILE A 145 -6.74 10.96 1.88
CA ILE A 145 -8.19 10.80 2.06
C ILE A 145 -8.83 12.17 1.96
N ALA A 146 -9.94 12.24 1.19
CA ALA A 146 -10.59 13.50 0.83
C ALA A 146 -10.79 14.42 2.06
N GLY A 147 -10.26 15.63 1.98
CA GLY A 147 -10.32 16.66 3.03
C GLY A 147 -9.21 16.58 4.09
N HIS A 148 -8.48 15.47 4.23
CA HIS A 148 -7.44 15.34 5.25
C HIS A 148 -6.18 16.14 4.90
N TYR A 149 -5.79 16.14 3.63
CA TYR A 149 -4.65 16.93 3.15
C TYR A 149 -4.88 18.43 3.36
N GLU A 150 -6.05 18.94 2.99
CA GLU A 150 -6.47 20.33 3.15
C GLU A 150 -6.56 20.74 4.62
N ALA A 151 -6.94 19.80 5.51
CA ALA A 151 -6.93 19.99 6.96
C ALA A 151 -5.51 20.01 7.56
N GLY A 152 -4.48 19.81 6.73
CA GLY A 152 -3.07 19.89 7.11
C GLY A 152 -2.48 18.56 7.62
N MET A 153 -3.09 17.41 7.28
CA MET A 153 -2.55 16.10 7.65
C MET A 153 -1.36 15.74 6.76
N ARG A 154 -0.23 16.37 7.01
CA ARG A 154 1.03 16.20 6.27
C ARG A 154 2.23 16.50 7.14
N GLY A 155 3.40 16.03 6.71
CA GLY A 155 4.68 16.30 7.34
C GLY A 155 5.81 16.26 6.32
N THR A 156 7.04 16.50 6.79
CA THR A 156 8.20 16.67 5.92
C THR A 156 9.26 15.60 6.17
N ILE A 157 9.98 15.24 5.10
CA ILE A 157 11.17 14.38 5.15
C ILE A 157 12.32 15.14 4.48
N THR A 158 13.43 15.32 5.21
CA THR A 158 14.67 15.81 4.64
C THR A 158 15.65 14.64 4.51
N ALA A 159 15.93 14.21 3.27
CA ALA A 159 16.99 13.26 2.98
C ALA A 159 18.28 14.04 2.73
N THR A 160 19.21 13.97 3.70
CA THR A 160 20.51 14.64 3.60
C THR A 160 21.46 13.82 2.71
N PRO A 161 22.37 14.45 1.96
CA PRO A 161 23.40 13.74 1.23
C PRO A 161 24.19 12.79 2.15
N LYS A 162 24.62 11.65 1.63
CA LYS A 162 25.49 10.73 2.33
C LYS A 162 26.81 11.43 2.65
N GLN A 163 27.19 11.45 3.93
CA GLN A 163 28.51 11.98 4.31
C GLN A 163 29.62 11.11 3.73
N GLY A 164 30.39 11.64 2.80
CA GLY A 164 31.53 10.95 2.18
C GLY A 164 31.79 11.31 0.72
N ASP A 165 30.85 11.97 0.03
CA ASP A 165 30.97 12.29 -1.40
C ASP A 165 31.33 13.77 -1.64
N ALA A 166 31.79 14.50 -0.62
CA ALA A 166 32.41 15.81 -0.78
C ALA A 166 33.90 15.61 -1.12
N GLN A 167 34.22 15.39 -2.40
CA GLN A 167 35.54 15.61 -2.98
C GLN A 167 35.51 16.84 -3.86
#